data_3cba5b920e5827c5bc6b9937a6601ebe
#
_entry.id   3cba5b920e5827c5bc6b9937a6601ebe
#
_cell.length_a   1.000
_cell.length_b   1.000
_cell.length_c   1.000
_cell.angle_alpha   90.00
_cell.angle_beta   90.00
_cell.angle_gamma   90.00
#
_symmetry.space_group_name_H-M   'P 1'
#
loop_
_entity.id
_entity.type
_entity.pdbx_description
1 polymer ?
#
loop_
_entity_poly.entity_id
_entity_poly.type
_entity_poly.pdbx_seq_one_letter_code
_entity_poly.pdbx_strand_id
1 'polypeptide(L)'
;IGADTTEISVISLGGIVVSRIIKLGGNRLDQMICDVVKRKYNILIGLKTAEQIKKTLSDAMYDEDNEEEGDDILYVYGRNVITGLPSERGVSKDTIYEAIKQFFDDITDSIKNLLERTPPELSADIIDTGIFLTGGSSSIKNLDKLIAKETDLKVNTVENAEDSVIRGISIIMSDSRYRKLMYEPRESSF
;
A
#
# COMPACT_ATOMS: atom_id res chain seq x y z
N ILE A 1 -3.83 3.14 1.63
CA ILE A 1 -3.41 2.27 0.52
C ILE A 1 -4.35 1.08 0.49
N GLY A 2 -5.27 1.06 -0.49
CA GLY A 2 -6.29 0.03 -0.65
C GLY A 2 -5.83 -1.14 -1.53
N ALA A 3 -6.84 -1.92 -2.00
CA ALA A 3 -6.59 -3.05 -2.89
C ALA A 3 -6.17 -2.61 -4.30
N ASP A 4 -6.88 -1.64 -4.90
CA ASP A 4 -6.65 -1.21 -6.28
C ASP A 4 -5.98 0.17 -6.40
N THR A 5 -6.21 1.03 -5.40
CA THR A 5 -5.76 2.43 -5.44
C THR A 5 -5.11 2.86 -4.14
N THR A 6 -4.24 3.84 -4.26
CA THR A 6 -3.77 4.66 -3.13
C THR A 6 -4.33 6.07 -3.30
N GLU A 7 -4.99 6.56 -2.27
CA GLU A 7 -5.46 7.93 -2.17
C GLU A 7 -4.60 8.69 -1.17
N ILE A 8 -4.11 9.85 -1.58
CA ILE A 8 -3.32 10.76 -0.77
C ILE A 8 -4.08 12.07 -0.71
N SER A 9 -4.39 12.56 0.48
CA SER A 9 -5.17 13.80 0.64
C SER A 9 -4.71 14.63 1.82
N VAL A 10 -4.74 15.94 1.67
CA VAL A 10 -4.58 16.92 2.75
C VAL A 10 -5.97 17.41 3.13
N ILE A 11 -6.29 17.26 4.42
CA ILE A 11 -7.57 17.65 4.98
C ILE A 11 -7.34 18.79 5.98
N SER A 12 -8.08 19.88 5.84
CA SER A 12 -8.06 21.00 6.77
C SER A 12 -9.46 21.51 7.02
N LEU A 13 -9.78 21.87 8.26
CA LEU A 13 -11.09 22.41 8.68
C LEU A 13 -12.29 21.55 8.21
N GLY A 14 -12.11 20.22 8.15
CA GLY A 14 -13.14 19.27 7.76
C GLY A 14 -13.40 19.22 6.26
N GLY A 15 -12.50 19.75 5.41
CA GLY A 15 -12.56 19.69 3.95
C GLY A 15 -11.27 19.17 3.33
N ILE A 16 -11.37 18.58 2.14
CA ILE A 16 -10.22 18.18 1.34
C ILE A 16 -9.66 19.43 0.64
N VAL A 17 -8.39 19.74 0.92
CA VAL A 17 -7.69 20.87 0.30
C VAL A 17 -7.06 20.45 -1.04
N VAL A 18 -6.36 19.35 -1.01
CA VAL A 18 -5.74 18.74 -2.20
C VAL A 18 -5.80 17.22 -2.05
N SER A 19 -6.04 16.53 -3.15
CA SER A 19 -6.00 15.07 -3.18
C SER A 19 -5.41 14.54 -4.47
N ARG A 20 -4.90 13.33 -4.42
CA ARG A 20 -4.41 12.57 -5.56
C ARG A 20 -4.76 11.10 -5.39
N ILE A 21 -5.27 10.49 -6.44
CA ILE A 21 -5.52 9.06 -6.51
C ILE A 21 -4.56 8.47 -7.54
N ILE A 22 -3.88 7.40 -7.17
CA ILE A 22 -3.02 6.63 -8.07
C ILE A 22 -3.52 5.18 -8.12
N LYS A 23 -3.40 4.56 -9.30
CA LYS A 23 -3.83 3.17 -9.54
C LYS A 23 -2.75 2.17 -9.09
N LEU A 24 -2.33 2.33 -7.84
CA LEU A 24 -1.37 1.46 -7.15
C LEU A 24 -1.99 1.00 -5.84
N GLY A 25 -2.13 -0.30 -5.66
CA GLY A 25 -2.69 -0.90 -4.46
C GLY A 25 -2.22 -2.34 -4.30
N GLY A 26 -2.77 -3.05 -3.31
CA GLY A 26 -2.37 -4.41 -2.98
C GLY A 26 -2.46 -5.41 -4.13
N ASN A 27 -3.47 -5.28 -5.00
CA ASN A 27 -3.65 -6.14 -6.17
C ASN A 27 -2.53 -5.94 -7.21
N ARG A 28 -2.00 -4.71 -7.34
CA ARG A 28 -0.85 -4.44 -8.20
C ARG A 28 0.40 -5.14 -7.68
N LEU A 29 0.64 -5.10 -6.36
CA LEU A 29 1.74 -5.84 -5.73
C LEU A 29 1.61 -7.35 -5.96
N ASP A 30 0.42 -7.92 -5.80
CA ASP A 30 0.19 -9.35 -6.05
C ASP A 30 0.53 -9.73 -7.49
N GLN A 31 0.16 -8.88 -8.45
CA GLN A 31 0.51 -9.10 -9.86
C GLN A 31 2.03 -9.03 -10.10
N MET A 32 2.72 -8.04 -9.52
CA MET A 32 4.19 -7.91 -9.64
C MET A 32 4.89 -9.13 -9.05
N ILE A 33 4.40 -9.66 -7.93
CA ILE A 33 4.90 -10.90 -7.31
C ILE A 33 4.66 -12.10 -8.23
N CYS A 34 3.45 -12.27 -8.81
CA CYS A 34 3.20 -13.33 -9.78
C CYS A 34 4.18 -13.26 -10.97
N ASP A 35 4.42 -12.05 -11.48
CA ASP A 35 5.28 -11.85 -12.66
C ASP A 35 6.74 -12.17 -12.35
N VAL A 36 7.27 -11.75 -11.18
CA VAL A 36 8.66 -12.06 -10.80
C VAL A 36 8.85 -13.55 -10.51
N VAL A 37 7.91 -14.17 -9.80
CA VAL A 37 7.97 -15.61 -9.50
C VAL A 37 7.94 -16.43 -10.79
N LYS A 38 7.07 -16.06 -11.73
CA LYS A 38 7.03 -16.70 -13.06
C LYS A 38 8.35 -16.52 -13.81
N ARG A 39 8.91 -15.31 -13.82
CA ARG A 39 10.13 -14.98 -14.56
C ARG A 39 11.38 -15.64 -13.97
N LYS A 40 11.55 -15.55 -12.62
CA LYS A 40 12.81 -16.02 -11.95
C LYS A 40 12.78 -17.51 -11.68
N TYR A 41 11.64 -18.08 -11.35
CA TYR A 41 11.53 -19.47 -10.90
C TYR A 41 10.81 -20.41 -11.89
N ASN A 42 10.29 -19.90 -13.02
CA ASN A 42 9.52 -20.66 -14.00
C ASN A 42 8.29 -21.36 -13.39
N ILE A 43 7.68 -20.75 -12.38
CA ILE A 43 6.48 -21.28 -11.72
C ILE A 43 5.33 -20.26 -11.81
N LEU A 44 4.16 -20.74 -12.21
CA LEU A 44 2.93 -19.96 -12.23
C LEU A 44 2.18 -20.17 -10.92
N ILE A 45 2.00 -19.09 -10.15
CA ILE A 45 1.26 -19.06 -8.90
C ILE A 45 -0.07 -18.31 -9.07
N GLY A 46 -1.03 -18.57 -8.19
CA GLY A 46 -2.29 -17.81 -8.13
C GLY A 46 -2.16 -16.54 -7.29
N LEU A 47 -3.11 -15.59 -7.47
CA LEU A 47 -3.13 -14.33 -6.72
C LEU A 47 -3.19 -14.54 -5.19
N LYS A 48 -3.90 -15.56 -4.69
CA LYS A 48 -3.91 -15.88 -3.25
C LYS A 48 -2.53 -16.26 -2.72
N THR A 49 -1.75 -17.00 -3.50
CA THR A 49 -0.38 -17.35 -3.14
C THR A 49 0.52 -16.10 -3.19
N ALA A 50 0.33 -15.23 -4.18
CA ALA A 50 1.06 -13.96 -4.27
C ALA A 50 0.73 -13.04 -3.08
N GLU A 51 -0.54 -12.96 -2.67
CA GLU A 51 -0.95 -12.22 -1.47
C GLU A 51 -0.29 -12.78 -0.19
N GLN A 52 -0.19 -14.11 -0.08
CA GLN A 52 0.53 -14.74 1.04
C GLN A 52 2.01 -14.37 1.03
N ILE A 53 2.66 -14.43 -0.13
CA ILE A 53 4.06 -14.00 -0.29
C ILE A 53 4.22 -12.53 0.12
N LYS A 54 3.34 -11.65 -0.38
CA LYS A 54 3.33 -10.24 -0.03
C LYS A 54 3.26 -10.03 1.50
N LYS A 55 2.31 -10.68 2.17
CA LYS A 55 2.13 -10.55 3.62
C LYS A 55 3.31 -11.07 4.43
N THR A 56 4.04 -12.07 3.91
CA THR A 56 5.13 -12.74 4.64
C THR A 56 6.49 -12.12 4.35
N LEU A 57 6.78 -11.80 3.08
CA LEU A 57 8.13 -11.43 2.65
C LEU A 57 8.28 -9.94 2.30
N SER A 58 7.17 -9.18 2.11
CA SER A 58 7.32 -7.77 1.76
C SER A 58 7.84 -6.94 2.93
N ASP A 59 8.89 -6.18 2.65
CA ASP A 59 9.51 -5.25 3.59
C ASP A 59 9.95 -4.00 2.80
N ALA A 60 9.45 -2.83 3.18
CA ALA A 60 9.71 -1.60 2.44
C ALA A 60 11.12 -1.04 2.66
N MET A 61 11.83 -1.50 3.70
CA MET A 61 13.19 -1.09 4.02
C MET A 61 14.14 -2.30 4.13
N TYR A 62 13.89 -3.33 3.30
CA TYR A 62 14.81 -4.46 3.25
C TYR A 62 16.19 -4.01 2.78
N ASP A 63 17.21 -4.42 3.50
CA ASP A 63 18.61 -4.14 3.21
C ASP A 63 19.30 -5.46 2.80
N GLU A 64 19.66 -5.55 1.52
CA GLU A 64 20.31 -6.74 0.95
C GLU A 64 21.72 -6.96 1.50
N ASP A 65 22.37 -5.90 2.00
CA ASP A 65 23.73 -5.96 2.54
C ASP A 65 23.76 -6.35 4.04
N ASN A 66 22.59 -6.49 4.67
CA ASN A 66 22.49 -6.84 6.07
C ASN A 66 22.40 -8.36 6.27
N GLU A 67 23.57 -9.01 6.46
CA GLU A 67 23.69 -10.46 6.68
C GLU A 67 22.92 -10.98 7.91
N GLU A 68 22.54 -10.11 8.87
CA GLU A 68 21.76 -10.52 10.05
C GLU A 68 20.29 -10.82 9.73
N GLU A 69 19.76 -10.33 8.61
CA GLU A 69 18.37 -10.56 8.19
C GLU A 69 18.16 -11.89 7.45
N GLY A 70 19.08 -12.82 7.45
CA GLY A 70 18.98 -14.17 6.88
C GLY A 70 18.10 -14.28 5.61
N ASP A 71 18.38 -15.20 4.73
CA ASP A 71 17.55 -15.50 3.56
C ASP A 71 16.17 -16.05 4.00
N ASP A 72 15.22 -15.15 4.30
CA ASP A 72 13.82 -15.55 4.51
C ASP A 72 13.28 -16.16 3.21
N ILE A 73 13.13 -17.48 3.20
CA ILE A 73 12.64 -18.23 2.07
C ILE A 73 11.23 -18.76 2.39
N LEU A 74 10.25 -18.40 1.57
CA LEU A 74 8.91 -18.98 1.62
C LEU A 74 8.74 -20.03 0.53
N TYR A 75 8.42 -21.27 0.91
CA TYR A 75 8.11 -22.32 -0.05
C TYR A 75 6.67 -22.19 -0.51
N VAL A 76 6.50 -22.16 -1.84
CA VAL A 76 5.20 -22.00 -2.51
C VAL A 76 4.97 -23.07 -3.56
N TYR A 77 3.70 -23.40 -3.76
CA TYR A 77 3.27 -24.37 -4.76
C TYR A 77 2.66 -23.67 -5.97
N GLY A 78 2.98 -24.19 -7.14
CA GLY A 78 2.43 -23.66 -8.38
C GLY A 78 2.62 -24.67 -9.52
N ARG A 79 2.38 -24.22 -10.74
CA ARG A 79 2.57 -25.01 -11.95
C ARG A 79 3.85 -24.57 -12.67
N ASN A 80 4.78 -25.49 -12.89
CA ASN A 80 5.97 -25.22 -13.70
C ASN A 80 5.56 -24.88 -15.13
N VAL A 81 6.02 -23.74 -15.66
CA VAL A 81 5.61 -23.23 -16.98
C VAL A 81 6.24 -24.02 -18.14
N ILE A 82 7.35 -24.75 -17.89
CA ILE A 82 8.07 -25.53 -18.89
C ILE A 82 7.46 -26.94 -19.01
N THR A 83 7.26 -27.62 -17.88
CA THR A 83 6.79 -29.01 -17.84
C THR A 83 5.26 -29.14 -17.72
N GLY A 84 4.58 -28.07 -17.33
CA GLY A 84 3.14 -28.09 -17.03
C GLY A 84 2.75 -28.80 -15.73
N LEU A 85 3.71 -29.36 -14.99
CA LEU A 85 3.47 -30.16 -13.78
C LEU A 85 3.44 -29.29 -12.50
N PRO A 86 2.73 -29.74 -11.44
CA PRO A 86 2.84 -29.15 -10.12
C PRO A 86 4.29 -29.15 -9.64
N SER A 87 4.71 -28.05 -9.01
CA SER A 87 6.08 -27.87 -8.52
C SER A 87 6.08 -26.98 -7.29
N GLU A 88 7.00 -27.26 -6.39
CA GLU A 88 7.33 -26.40 -5.23
C GLU A 88 8.58 -25.59 -5.52
N ARG A 89 8.62 -24.35 -5.03
CA ARG A 89 9.81 -23.47 -5.09
C ARG A 89 9.93 -22.62 -3.83
N GLY A 90 11.16 -22.45 -3.37
CA GLY A 90 11.52 -21.44 -2.39
C GLY A 90 11.63 -20.08 -3.08
N VAL A 91 10.91 -19.10 -2.55
CA VAL A 91 10.94 -17.71 -2.99
C VAL A 91 11.60 -16.90 -1.91
N SER A 92 12.67 -16.17 -2.24
CA SER A 92 13.45 -15.39 -1.30
C SER A 92 12.93 -13.96 -1.15
N LYS A 93 13.20 -13.37 0.00
CA LYS A 93 12.78 -12.00 0.36
C LYS A 93 13.41 -10.95 -0.56
N ASP A 94 14.70 -11.09 -0.89
CA ASP A 94 15.41 -10.22 -1.83
C ASP A 94 14.73 -10.15 -3.20
N THR A 95 14.32 -11.31 -3.73
CA THR A 95 13.59 -11.38 -5.00
C THR A 95 12.27 -10.61 -4.96
N ILE A 96 11.56 -10.70 -3.84
CA ILE A 96 10.30 -9.97 -3.67
C ILE A 96 10.56 -8.48 -3.53
N TYR A 97 11.55 -8.08 -2.73
CA TYR A 97 11.92 -6.67 -2.57
C TYR A 97 12.28 -6.01 -3.90
N GLU A 98 13.19 -6.62 -4.69
CA GLU A 98 13.51 -6.14 -6.03
C GLU A 98 12.27 -5.94 -6.91
N ALA A 99 11.30 -6.85 -6.82
CA ALA A 99 10.09 -6.78 -7.64
C ALA A 99 9.17 -5.63 -7.24
N ILE A 100 9.06 -5.33 -5.93
CA ILE A 100 8.07 -4.38 -5.42
C ILE A 100 8.66 -3.01 -5.05
N LYS A 101 9.98 -2.83 -5.10
CA LYS A 101 10.67 -1.59 -4.76
C LYS A 101 10.09 -0.40 -5.53
N GLN A 102 9.88 -0.53 -6.83
CA GLN A 102 9.33 0.54 -7.65
C GLN A 102 7.93 0.99 -7.19
N PHE A 103 7.12 0.08 -6.65
CA PHE A 103 5.83 0.43 -6.07
C PHE A 103 5.97 1.39 -4.88
N PHE A 104 6.97 1.18 -4.04
CA PHE A 104 7.23 2.06 -2.90
C PHE A 104 7.75 3.42 -3.35
N ASP A 105 8.65 3.45 -4.33
CA ASP A 105 9.16 4.68 -4.93
C ASP A 105 8.02 5.51 -5.52
N ASP A 106 7.14 4.91 -6.28
CA ASP A 106 5.98 5.58 -6.89
C ASP A 106 5.02 6.18 -5.85
N ILE A 107 4.84 5.50 -4.71
CA ILE A 107 4.02 6.01 -3.59
C ILE A 107 4.71 7.19 -2.92
N THR A 108 5.98 7.07 -2.55
CA THR A 108 6.72 8.14 -1.87
C THR A 108 6.86 9.38 -2.74
N ASP A 109 7.11 9.22 -4.03
CA ASP A 109 7.11 10.32 -5.01
C ASP A 109 5.74 10.99 -5.12
N SER A 110 4.67 10.20 -5.08
CA SER A 110 3.32 10.75 -5.13
C SER A 110 2.97 11.56 -3.87
N ILE A 111 3.45 11.13 -2.70
CA ILE A 111 3.33 11.88 -1.45
C ILE A 111 4.11 13.20 -1.53
N LYS A 112 5.39 13.16 -1.92
CA LYS A 112 6.25 14.35 -2.08
C LYS A 112 5.61 15.36 -3.04
N ASN A 113 5.17 14.91 -4.20
CA ASN A 113 4.51 15.76 -5.20
C ASN A 113 3.21 16.41 -4.69
N LEU A 114 2.49 15.76 -3.79
CA LEU A 114 1.28 16.33 -3.19
C LEU A 114 1.64 17.36 -2.11
N LEU A 115 2.65 17.07 -1.29
CA LEU A 115 3.17 18.02 -0.27
C LEU A 115 3.69 19.30 -0.90
N GLU A 116 4.39 19.23 -2.03
CA GLU A 116 4.87 20.39 -2.79
C GLU A 116 3.73 21.31 -3.28
N ARG A 117 2.54 20.76 -3.50
CA ARG A 117 1.34 21.50 -3.93
C ARG A 117 0.48 21.97 -2.76
N THR A 118 0.85 21.61 -1.56
CA THR A 118 0.13 21.99 -0.36
C THR A 118 0.47 23.44 0.00
N PRO A 119 -0.53 24.29 0.34
CA PRO A 119 -0.27 25.65 0.78
C PRO A 119 0.72 25.71 1.95
N PRO A 120 1.68 26.68 1.96
CA PRO A 120 2.70 26.77 2.99
C PRO A 120 2.16 26.84 4.42
N GLU A 121 1.01 27.50 4.61
CA GLU A 121 0.35 27.63 5.90
C GLU A 121 -0.05 26.27 6.49
N LEU A 122 -0.45 25.32 5.63
CA LEU A 122 -0.80 23.96 6.06
C LEU A 122 0.43 23.07 6.23
N SER A 123 1.54 23.41 5.58
CA SER A 123 2.78 22.61 5.69
C SER A 123 3.32 22.63 7.12
N ALA A 124 3.19 23.74 7.84
CA ALA A 124 3.57 23.82 9.26
C ALA A 124 2.72 22.88 10.12
N ASP A 125 1.40 22.85 9.89
CA ASP A 125 0.50 21.95 10.62
C ASP A 125 0.80 20.47 10.33
N ILE A 126 1.22 20.15 9.10
CA ILE A 126 1.59 18.80 8.69
C ILE A 126 2.87 18.33 9.40
N ILE A 127 3.84 19.21 9.62
CA ILE A 127 5.06 18.90 10.38
C ILE A 127 4.68 18.44 11.80
N ASP A 128 3.75 19.13 12.44
CA ASP A 128 3.33 18.82 13.81
C ASP A 128 2.44 17.56 13.88
N THR A 129 1.50 17.40 12.94
CA THR A 129 0.52 16.32 12.97
C THR A 129 1.02 15.03 12.30
N GLY A 130 1.87 15.14 11.29
CA GLY A 130 2.38 14.03 10.50
C GLY A 130 1.39 13.47 9.49
N ILE A 131 1.79 12.35 8.89
CA ILE A 131 1.00 11.59 7.92
C ILE A 131 0.25 10.47 8.63
N PHE A 132 -1.03 10.29 8.33
CA PHE A 132 -1.82 9.15 8.80
C PHE A 132 -1.92 8.10 7.69
N LEU A 133 -1.38 6.91 7.96
CA LEU A 133 -1.32 5.81 7.01
C LEU A 133 -2.39 4.77 7.33
N THR A 134 -3.23 4.44 6.34
CA THR A 134 -4.37 3.52 6.51
C THR A 134 -4.63 2.68 5.26
N GLY A 135 -5.55 1.71 5.37
CA GLY A 135 -5.87 0.72 4.32
C GLY A 135 -5.06 -0.56 4.45
N GLY A 136 -5.53 -1.66 3.91
CA GLY A 136 -4.94 -2.99 4.14
C GLY A 136 -3.47 -3.13 3.75
N SER A 137 -3.02 -2.44 2.69
CA SER A 137 -1.61 -2.48 2.26
C SER A 137 -0.69 -1.59 3.10
N SER A 138 -1.23 -0.76 4.01
CA SER A 138 -0.42 0.01 4.95
C SER A 138 0.30 -0.85 6.01
N SER A 139 -0.14 -2.10 6.17
CA SER A 139 0.48 -3.08 7.07
C SER A 139 1.77 -3.73 6.55
N ILE A 140 2.22 -3.38 5.34
CA ILE A 140 3.52 -3.84 4.83
C ILE A 140 4.63 -3.41 5.79
N LYS A 141 5.49 -4.36 6.13
CA LYS A 141 6.59 -4.15 7.09
C LYS A 141 7.45 -2.94 6.71
N ASN A 142 7.74 -2.06 7.67
CA ASN A 142 8.56 -0.85 7.53
C ASN A 142 8.09 0.20 6.51
N LEU A 143 6.87 0.10 5.96
CA LEU A 143 6.36 1.10 5.01
C LEU A 143 6.21 2.47 5.66
N ASP A 144 5.76 2.52 6.91
CA ASP A 144 5.71 3.73 7.73
C ASP A 144 7.07 4.38 7.89
N LYS A 145 8.11 3.58 8.16
CA LYS A 145 9.48 4.06 8.31
C LYS A 145 10.05 4.57 6.99
N LEU A 146 9.77 3.89 5.88
CA LEU A 146 10.18 4.34 4.55
C LEU A 146 9.56 5.71 4.24
N ILE A 147 8.25 5.86 4.41
CA ILE A 147 7.57 7.14 4.18
C ILE A 147 8.14 8.22 5.10
N ALA A 148 8.36 7.92 6.38
CA ALA A 148 8.96 8.87 7.32
C ALA A 148 10.37 9.31 6.88
N LYS A 149 11.21 8.37 6.46
CA LYS A 149 12.55 8.64 5.94
C LYS A 149 12.54 9.51 4.69
N GLU A 150 11.64 9.21 3.76
CA GLU A 150 11.57 9.88 2.47
C GLU A 150 10.92 11.27 2.51
N THR A 151 10.09 11.54 3.53
CA THR A 151 9.37 12.82 3.67
C THR A 151 9.87 13.68 4.81
N ASP A 152 10.71 13.14 5.71
CA ASP A 152 11.13 13.75 6.98
C ASP A 152 9.94 14.15 7.87
N LEU A 153 8.83 13.42 7.76
CA LEU A 153 7.61 13.63 8.53
C LEU A 153 7.30 12.42 9.42
N LYS A 154 6.68 12.70 10.55
CA LYS A 154 6.12 11.62 11.41
C LYS A 154 5.03 10.86 10.64
N VAL A 155 5.06 9.53 10.70
CA VAL A 155 3.99 8.68 10.15
C VAL A 155 3.24 8.00 11.29
N ASN A 156 1.93 8.16 11.31
CA ASN A 156 1.03 7.57 12.27
C ASN A 156 0.29 6.39 11.60
N THR A 157 0.48 5.20 12.13
CA THR A 157 -0.27 4.00 11.71
C THR A 157 -1.54 3.86 12.55
N VAL A 158 -2.56 3.23 11.99
CA VAL A 158 -3.84 3.01 12.67
C VAL A 158 -4.10 1.53 12.87
N GLU A 159 -4.69 1.17 14.02
CA GLU A 159 -5.12 -0.21 14.27
C GLU A 159 -6.28 -0.59 13.34
N ASN A 160 -6.26 -1.84 12.84
CA ASN A 160 -7.22 -2.36 11.86
C ASN A 160 -7.41 -1.40 10.68
N ALA A 161 -6.29 -1.05 10.05
CA ALA A 161 -6.23 -0.06 8.98
C ALA A 161 -7.16 -0.40 7.79
N GLU A 162 -7.40 -1.68 7.53
CA GLU A 162 -8.33 -2.18 6.53
C GLU A 162 -9.78 -1.76 6.75
N ASP A 163 -10.19 -1.56 8.01
CA ASP A 163 -11.55 -1.20 8.39
C ASP A 163 -11.79 0.32 8.44
N SER A 164 -10.78 1.14 8.20
CA SER A 164 -10.86 2.60 8.41
C SER A 164 -11.98 3.24 7.61
N VAL A 165 -12.18 2.83 6.36
CA VAL A 165 -13.23 3.36 5.49
C VAL A 165 -14.61 3.00 6.02
N ILE A 166 -14.85 1.73 6.36
CA ILE A 166 -16.16 1.28 6.86
C ILE A 166 -16.48 1.90 8.22
N ARG A 167 -15.47 2.08 9.09
CA ARG A 167 -15.64 2.80 10.36
C ARG A 167 -16.01 4.26 10.13
N GLY A 168 -15.35 4.94 9.19
CA GLY A 168 -15.68 6.31 8.81
C GLY A 168 -17.12 6.44 8.28
N ILE A 169 -17.55 5.54 7.40
CA ILE A 169 -18.93 5.48 6.90
C ILE A 169 -19.91 5.27 8.05
N SER A 170 -19.64 4.34 8.97
CA SER A 170 -20.49 4.09 10.14
C SER A 170 -20.66 5.33 11.01
N ILE A 171 -19.59 6.10 11.22
CA ILE A 171 -19.65 7.36 11.99
C ILE A 171 -20.53 8.39 11.24
N ILE A 172 -20.34 8.55 9.93
CA ILE A 172 -21.13 9.50 9.13
C ILE A 172 -22.63 9.14 9.19
N MET A 173 -22.97 7.87 9.14
CA MET A 173 -24.36 7.40 9.19
C MET A 173 -24.99 7.54 10.58
N SER A 174 -24.24 7.39 11.64
CA SER A 174 -24.75 7.40 13.02
C SER A 174 -24.77 8.79 13.66
N ASP A 175 -23.97 9.74 13.19
CA ASP A 175 -23.82 11.07 13.79
C ASP A 175 -24.39 12.17 12.87
N SER A 176 -25.46 12.82 13.34
CA SER A 176 -26.18 13.88 12.61
C SER A 176 -25.27 15.08 12.21
N ARG A 177 -24.17 15.31 12.94
CA ARG A 177 -23.20 16.38 12.61
C ARG A 177 -22.56 16.20 11.25
N TYR A 178 -22.43 14.95 10.79
CA TYR A 178 -21.82 14.60 9.51
C TYR A 178 -22.81 14.37 8.37
N ARG A 179 -24.13 14.56 8.64
CA ARG A 179 -25.20 14.33 7.65
C ARG A 179 -24.99 15.11 6.35
N LYS A 180 -24.37 16.27 6.41
CA LYS A 180 -24.03 17.08 5.22
C LYS A 180 -23.00 16.46 4.29
N LEU A 181 -22.27 15.43 4.74
CA LEU A 181 -21.32 14.67 3.93
C LEU A 181 -21.99 13.55 3.13
N MET A 182 -23.25 13.23 3.46
CA MET A 182 -24.07 12.27 2.72
C MET A 182 -24.69 12.96 1.52
N TYR A 183 -24.66 12.32 0.36
CA TYR A 183 -25.37 12.79 -0.81
C TYR A 183 -26.21 11.65 -1.40
N GLU A 184 -27.37 12.00 -1.96
CA GLU A 184 -28.16 11.06 -2.75
C GLU A 184 -27.64 11.08 -4.20
N PRO A 185 -27.32 9.92 -4.79
CA PRO A 185 -26.95 9.85 -6.18
C PRO A 185 -28.09 10.45 -7.02
N ARG A 186 -27.78 11.40 -7.90
CA ARG A 186 -28.78 11.85 -8.88
C ARG A 186 -29.06 10.67 -9.81
N GLU A 187 -30.32 10.25 -9.88
CA GLU A 187 -30.75 9.31 -10.90
C GLU A 187 -30.40 9.92 -12.26
N SER A 188 -29.46 9.27 -12.96
CA SER A 188 -29.24 9.59 -14.38
C SER A 188 -30.48 9.13 -15.11
N SER A 189 -31.39 10.06 -15.47
CA SER A 189 -32.43 9.77 -16.43
C SER A 189 -31.76 9.39 -17.75
N PHE A 190 -31.83 8.10 -18.08
CA PHE A 190 -31.51 7.57 -19.39
C PHE A 190 -32.57 7.95 -20.39
#